data_9ef09d48be1ff98f6b7ed4a79bf2ed26
#
_entry.id   9ef09d48be1ff98f6b7ed4a79bf2ed26
#
_cell.length_a   1.000
_cell.length_b   1.000
_cell.length_c   1.000
_cell.angle_alpha   90.00
_cell.angle_beta   90.00
_cell.angle_gamma   90.00
#
_symmetry.space_group_name_H-M   'P 1'
#
loop_
_entity.id
_entity.type
_entity.pdbx_description
1 polymer ?
#
loop_
_entity_poly.entity_id
_entity_poly.type
_entity_poly.pdbx_seq_one_letter_code
_entity_poly.pdbx_strand_id
1 'polypeptide(L)' 'MKKVTVYSRSGRHLCEIAIDRIKSTMDNLKFELDIKLIDDDLKLQEEYGEQVPVTLIDGKVHDYWRVDLERFTKAIEA' A
#
# COMPACT_ATOMS: atom_id res chain seq x y z
N MET A 1 11.68 2.48 12.50
CA MET A 1 10.94 1.54 11.64
C MET A 1 10.06 2.31 10.68
N LYS A 2 10.11 1.96 9.41
CA LYS A 2 9.29 2.65 8.41
C LYS A 2 7.83 2.26 8.52
N LYS A 3 6.95 3.17 8.16
CA LYS A 3 5.51 2.91 8.15
C LYS A 3 5.02 2.82 6.71
N VAL A 4 4.36 1.70 6.41
CA VAL A 4 3.75 1.46 5.10
C VAL A 4 2.25 1.61 5.24
N THR A 5 1.66 2.46 4.41
CA THR A 5 0.21 2.66 4.37
C THR A 5 -0.29 2.21 3.00
N VAL A 6 -1.36 1.43 3.00
CA VAL A 6 -1.99 1.01 1.75
C VAL A 6 -3.43 1.51 1.75
N TYR A 7 -3.75 2.39 0.80
CA TYR A 7 -5.12 2.80 0.56
C TYR A 7 -5.78 1.79 -0.34
N SER A 8 -6.89 1.23 0.08
CA SER A 8 -7.60 0.23 -0.70
C SER A 8 -9.10 0.46 -0.66
N ARG A 9 -9.83 -0.26 -1.53
CA ARG A 9 -11.29 -0.22 -1.57
C ARG A 9 -11.83 -1.65 -1.50
N SER A 10 -12.99 -1.80 -0.89
CA SER A 10 -13.66 -3.11 -0.79
C SER A 10 -13.98 -3.66 -2.17
N GLY A 11 -13.84 -4.98 -2.34
CA GLY A 11 -14.19 -5.66 -3.58
C GLY A 11 -13.19 -5.48 -4.71
N ARG A 12 -12.05 -4.87 -4.46
CA ARG A 12 -11.01 -4.68 -5.48
C ARG A 12 -9.96 -5.77 -5.38
N HIS A 13 -9.93 -6.64 -6.39
CA HIS A 13 -9.01 -7.76 -6.43
C HIS A 13 -7.53 -7.33 -6.41
N LEU A 14 -7.20 -6.26 -7.12
CA LEU A 14 -5.83 -5.74 -7.15
C LEU A 14 -5.36 -5.29 -5.77
N CYS A 15 -6.27 -4.74 -4.95
CA CYS A 15 -5.94 -4.34 -3.58
C CYS A 15 -5.57 -5.56 -2.74
N GLU A 16 -6.33 -6.64 -2.87
CA GLU A 16 -6.07 -7.88 -2.14
C GLU A 16 -4.70 -8.46 -2.52
N ILE A 17 -4.40 -8.50 -3.81
CA ILE A 17 -3.11 -8.99 -4.31
C ILE A 17 -1.95 -8.17 -3.75
N ALA A 18 -2.06 -6.84 -3.81
CA ALA A 18 -1.00 -5.96 -3.33
C ALA A 18 -0.77 -6.12 -1.83
N ILE A 19 -1.85 -6.18 -1.05
CA ILE A 19 -1.76 -6.36 0.40
C ILE A 19 -1.10 -7.69 0.74
N ASP A 20 -1.49 -8.77 0.07
CA ASP A 20 -0.90 -10.08 0.30
C ASP A 20 0.59 -10.10 -0.03
N ARG A 21 0.99 -9.45 -1.11
CA ARG A 21 2.40 -9.35 -1.49
C ARG A 21 3.21 -8.59 -0.44
N ILE A 22 2.69 -7.47 0.03
CA ILE A 22 3.36 -6.68 1.07
C ILE A 22 3.47 -7.48 2.36
N LYS A 23 2.40 -8.15 2.77
CA LYS A 23 2.42 -8.98 3.97
C LYS A 23 3.43 -10.10 3.88
N SER A 24 3.62 -10.66 2.69
CA SER A 24 4.59 -11.75 2.51
C SER A 24 6.03 -11.31 2.76
N THR A 25 6.32 -10.01 2.62
CA THR A 25 7.67 -9.49 2.88
C THR A 25 7.95 -9.27 4.36
N MET A 26 6.91 -9.28 5.21
CA MET A 26 7.08 -8.97 6.65
C MET A 26 7.88 -10.04 7.39
N ASP A 27 8.05 -11.21 6.82
CA ASP A 27 8.92 -12.25 7.39
C ASP A 27 10.40 -11.86 7.32
N ASN A 28 10.76 -11.04 6.34
CA ASN A 28 12.16 -10.64 6.08
C ASN A 28 12.43 -9.16 6.29
N LEU A 29 11.39 -8.33 6.23
CA LEU A 29 11.52 -6.87 6.35
C LEU A 29 10.74 -6.40 7.57
N LYS A 30 11.27 -5.40 8.25
CA LYS A 30 10.62 -4.83 9.42
C LYS A 30 10.02 -3.47 9.07
N PHE A 31 8.72 -3.36 9.17
CA PHE A 31 7.98 -2.12 8.99
C PHE A 31 6.61 -2.25 9.65
N GLU A 32 5.98 -1.11 9.89
CA GLU A 32 4.59 -1.07 10.33
C GLU A 32 3.69 -1.06 9.11
N LEU A 33 2.62 -1.83 9.13
CA LEU A 33 1.65 -1.87 8.02
C LEU A 33 0.30 -1.36 8.49
N ASP A 34 -0.21 -0.36 7.80
CA ASP A 34 -1.53 0.20 8.05
C ASP A 34 -2.33 0.13 6.75
N ILE A 35 -3.41 -0.62 6.77
CA ILE A 35 -4.29 -0.75 5.60
C ILE A 35 -5.51 0.12 5.86
N LYS A 36 -5.74 1.10 4.99
CA LYS A 36 -6.84 2.03 5.14
C LYS A 36 -7.83 1.89 3.98
N LEU A 37 -9.06 1.53 4.33
CA LEU A 37 -10.15 1.50 3.35
C LEU A 37 -10.64 2.93 3.14
N ILE A 38 -10.72 3.35 1.89
CA ILE A 38 -11.15 4.70 1.55
C ILE A 38 -12.61 4.78 1.12
N ASP A 39 -13.37 3.70 1.33
CA ASP A 39 -14.77 3.64 0.92
C ASP A 39 -15.64 4.74 1.53
N ASP A 40 -15.31 5.14 2.75
CA ASP A 40 -16.06 6.17 3.48
C ASP A 40 -15.36 7.53 3.51
N ASP A 41 -14.27 7.69 2.79
CA ASP A 41 -13.49 8.93 2.79
C ASP A 41 -13.54 9.56 1.40
N LEU A 42 -14.45 10.50 1.22
CA LEU A 42 -14.66 11.15 -0.07
C LEU A 42 -13.43 11.88 -0.58
N LYS A 43 -12.65 12.47 0.31
CA LYS A 43 -11.45 13.19 -0.07
C LYS A 43 -10.39 12.26 -0.63
N LEU A 44 -10.17 11.12 0.02
CA LEU A 44 -9.22 10.13 -0.47
C LEU A 44 -9.71 9.47 -1.74
N GLN A 45 -11.03 9.29 -1.88
CA GLN A 45 -11.60 8.77 -3.11
C GLN A 45 -11.37 9.70 -4.29
N GLU A 46 -11.43 10.99 -4.08
CA GLU A 46 -11.14 11.98 -5.13
C GLU A 46 -9.68 11.92 -5.54
N GLU A 47 -8.76 11.77 -4.59
CA GLU A 47 -7.34 11.74 -4.89
C GLU A 47 -6.87 10.40 -5.46
N TYR A 48 -7.36 9.30 -4.92
CA TYR A 48 -6.80 7.98 -5.20
C TYR A 48 -7.82 6.94 -5.64
N GLY A 49 -9.09 7.28 -5.70
CA GLY A 49 -10.18 6.31 -5.86
C GLY A 49 -10.04 5.33 -7.01
N GLU A 50 -9.48 5.76 -8.14
CA GLU A 50 -9.28 4.91 -9.31
C GLU A 50 -7.86 4.35 -9.39
N GLN A 51 -6.99 4.75 -8.46
CA GLN A 51 -5.59 4.36 -8.48
C GLN A 51 -5.25 3.33 -7.40
N VAL A 52 -6.25 2.89 -6.64
CA VAL A 52 -6.03 1.90 -5.59
C VAL A 52 -5.66 0.54 -6.18
N PRO A 53 -4.80 -0.22 -5.51
CA PRO A 53 -4.17 0.08 -4.24
C PRO A 53 -3.06 1.13 -4.38
N VAL A 54 -3.01 2.05 -3.44
CA VAL A 54 -1.93 3.05 -3.39
C VAL A 54 -1.05 2.74 -2.19
N THR A 55 0.21 2.52 -2.44
CA THR A 55 1.18 2.20 -1.39
C THR A 55 2.00 3.44 -1.05
N LEU A 56 2.03 3.79 0.24
CA LEU A 56 2.83 4.90 0.73
C LEU A 56 3.86 4.38 1.73
N ILE A 57 5.05 4.96 1.68
CA ILE A 57 6.12 4.66 2.64
C ILE A 57 6.47 5.97 3.34
N ASP A 58 6.29 5.99 4.67
CA ASP A 58 6.51 7.19 5.50
C ASP A 58 5.76 8.41 4.97
N GLY A 59 4.52 8.20 4.48
CA GLY A 59 3.66 9.26 4.01
C GLY A 59 3.87 9.69 2.57
N LYS A 60 4.83 9.10 1.87
CA LYS A 60 5.09 9.41 0.47
C LYS A 60 4.60 8.30 -0.43
N VAL A 61 3.93 8.66 -1.52
CA VAL A 61 3.44 7.67 -2.48
C VAL A 61 4.63 6.92 -3.08
N HIS A 62 4.55 5.59 -2.99
CA HIS A 62 5.58 4.71 -3.54
C HIS A 62 5.12 4.07 -4.84
N ASP A 63 3.87 3.59 -4.87
CA ASP A 63 3.34 2.90 -6.05
C ASP A 63 1.82 3.05 -6.14
N TYR A 64 1.31 2.97 -7.37
CA TYR A 64 -0.12 2.96 -7.67
C TYR A 64 -0.50 1.64 -8.33
N TRP A 65 -1.74 1.20 -8.14
CA TRP A 65 -2.37 0.01 -8.73
C TRP A 65 -1.74 -1.32 -8.35
N ARG A 66 -0.45 -1.39 -8.27
CA ARG A 66 0.26 -2.62 -7.93
C ARG A 66 1.50 -2.28 -7.12
N VAL A 67 2.08 -3.28 -6.49
CA VAL A 67 3.34 -3.10 -5.78
C VAL A 67 4.43 -3.92 -6.48
N ASP A 68 5.53 -3.25 -6.79
CA ASP A 68 6.75 -3.89 -7.28
C ASP A 68 7.59 -4.26 -6.06
N LEU A 69 7.67 -5.55 -5.74
CA LEU A 69 8.33 -6.00 -4.52
C LEU A 69 9.83 -5.69 -4.51
N GLU A 70 10.48 -5.66 -5.65
CA GLU A 70 11.89 -5.31 -5.72
C GLU A 70 12.12 -3.86 -5.31
N ARG A 71 11.35 -2.93 -5.87
CA ARG A 71 11.41 -1.52 -5.50
C ARG A 71 10.97 -1.31 -4.06
N PHE A 72 9.94 -2.01 -3.63
CA PHE A 72 9.43 -1.92 -2.27
C PHE A 72 10.49 -2.35 -1.26
N THR A 73 11.14 -3.48 -1.50
CA THR A 73 12.19 -3.98 -0.62
C THR A 73 13.34 -2.99 -0.49
N LYS A 74 13.78 -2.43 -1.61
CA LYS A 74 14.86 -1.43 -1.61
C LYS A 74 14.45 -0.18 -0.83
N ALA A 75 13.20 0.27 -0.97
CA ALA A 75 12.72 1.44 -0.27
C ALA A 75 12.63 1.21 1.24
N ILE A 76 12.24 0.01 1.67
CA ILE A 76 12.16 -0.32 3.09
C ILE A 76 13.56 -0.43 3.70
N GLU A 77 14.51 -0.99 2.96
CA GLU A 77 15.89 -1.17 3.44
C GLU A 77 16.74 0.09 3.40
N ALA A 78 16.29 1.11 2.70
CA ALA A 78 17.05 2.36 2.56
C ALA A 78 17.17 3.16 3.86
#